data_6e558a97e13754b5b13852c147c59fee
#
_entry.id   6e558a97e13754b5b13852c147c59fee
#
_cell.length_a   1.000
_cell.length_b   1.000
_cell.length_c   1.000
_cell.angle_alpha   90.00
_cell.angle_beta   90.00
_cell.angle_gamma   90.00
#
_symmetry.space_group_name_H-M   'P 1'
#
loop_
_entity.id
_entity.type
_entity.pdbx_description
1 polymer ?
#
loop_
_entity_poly.entity_id
_entity_poly.type
_entity_poly.pdbx_seq_one_letter_code
_entity_poly.pdbx_strand_id
1 'polypeptide(L)'
;MIWTFTLSRGIKLAAILIVVPFIARTQNILNKTVSVQVSRQQVSSVLKMVSEQGKFYFSYNSNIIPGDSLVTLNLREGTVKQVLDVLFKNNYQYKEKGEYLIILPAPKEKASYISGRVLDIETNAPADYASVYSRQLLISDLTDDDGRFRIRFKGSFPVSLTVSKVGYGDTTIVVQAEESHDLKINISTRAVDLDPLIVRYSEGASTWLGRLFLSAKLRAQSRNISKFFVALPYQASLSPGLGTHGRMSSQVVNKFSLNLLGGYTAGVNGAEIAGGFNMSKKDVQYVQMAGAFNVVSGYVKGVQIAGFLNHVLDSLQGVQVSGFSGNVKKAVRGVQVSGFLSRGADALHGVQVSGAASIAGGEADGVQVSGAYNHAASSFHGVQIAGGVNFANTKMEGMQISGAANIGKMEVKGFQLGFFNYAKKLKGVQFGIVNVADSSAGLSLGLVNIIKRSNSNVSVYANEIVPINLAWKMGTRKFYSMLIAGSTAGSQHKAYTFGAGIGREFRINKNLDLFTEISSQNIYLGSWEEIPSLYRFQTALNIKLSKRLILFAGPSFSMYQADGYEVKEGFKSFPIHKYPGFDIGSKLTSWFGWQGGLSFRYAKAE
;
A
#
# COMPACT_ATOMS: atom_id res chain seq x y z
N MET A 1 -16.19 -23.84 -17.06
CA MET A 1 -17.52 -23.28 -16.76
C MET A 1 -17.30 -21.79 -16.46
N ILE A 2 -17.53 -20.96 -17.48
CA ILE A 2 -17.18 -19.52 -17.51
C ILE A 2 -18.42 -18.79 -16.96
N TRP A 3 -18.25 -18.11 -15.82
CA TRP A 3 -19.27 -17.20 -15.30
C TRP A 3 -18.96 -15.78 -15.77
N THR A 4 -19.69 -15.32 -16.76
CA THR A 4 -19.73 -13.92 -17.17
C THR A 4 -20.68 -13.18 -16.24
N PHE A 5 -20.16 -12.28 -15.41
CA PHE A 5 -20.97 -11.31 -14.65
C PHE A 5 -21.31 -10.14 -15.55
N THR A 6 -22.55 -10.07 -16.01
CA THR A 6 -23.13 -8.87 -16.60
C THR A 6 -23.42 -7.85 -15.49
N LEU A 7 -22.63 -6.77 -15.40
CA LEU A 7 -22.94 -5.63 -14.54
C LEU A 7 -24.22 -4.95 -15.05
N SER A 8 -25.25 -4.92 -14.21
CA SER A 8 -26.53 -4.29 -14.51
C SER A 8 -26.40 -2.78 -14.69
N ARG A 9 -27.22 -2.23 -15.60
CA ARG A 9 -27.27 -0.80 -15.99
C ARG A 9 -27.57 0.20 -14.85
N GLY A 10 -27.78 -0.27 -13.62
CA GLY A 10 -28.11 0.59 -12.46
C GLY A 10 -26.96 1.38 -11.84
N ILE A 11 -25.70 0.94 -12.03
CA ILE A 11 -24.53 1.59 -11.39
C ILE A 11 -24.00 2.79 -12.19
N LYS A 12 -24.39 2.92 -13.47
CA LYS A 12 -23.98 4.07 -14.29
C LYS A 12 -24.74 5.38 -13.99
N LEU A 13 -25.86 5.33 -13.29
CA LEU A 13 -26.63 6.54 -12.95
C LEU A 13 -26.26 7.13 -11.56
N ALA A 14 -25.72 6.33 -10.64
CA ALA A 14 -25.35 6.82 -9.30
C ALA A 14 -24.04 7.61 -9.27
N ALA A 15 -23.15 7.45 -10.26
CA ALA A 15 -21.89 8.20 -10.33
C ALA A 15 -22.02 9.61 -10.93
N ILE A 16 -23.16 9.96 -11.55
CA ILE A 16 -23.38 11.29 -12.18
C ILE A 16 -24.11 12.25 -11.24
N LEU A 17 -24.69 11.78 -10.14
CA LEU A 17 -25.52 12.59 -9.24
C LEU A 17 -24.80 13.23 -8.07
N ILE A 18 -23.47 13.05 -7.91
CA ILE A 18 -22.69 13.61 -6.79
C ILE A 18 -21.90 14.90 -7.18
N VAL A 19 -21.94 15.33 -8.43
CA VAL A 19 -21.30 16.60 -8.85
C VAL A 19 -22.33 17.55 -9.42
N VAL A 20 -23.36 17.86 -8.64
CA VAL A 20 -24.09 19.11 -8.84
C VAL A 20 -23.63 20.05 -7.72
N PRO A 21 -22.77 21.03 -8.01
CA PRO A 21 -22.53 22.09 -7.05
C PRO A 21 -23.85 22.83 -6.90
N PHE A 22 -24.34 22.94 -5.66
CA PHE A 22 -25.30 23.98 -5.29
C PHE A 22 -24.61 25.32 -5.58
N ILE A 23 -24.69 25.78 -6.81
CA ILE A 23 -24.43 27.17 -7.14
C ILE A 23 -25.64 27.93 -6.61
N ALA A 24 -25.57 28.37 -5.38
CA ALA A 24 -26.38 29.51 -4.96
C ALA A 24 -26.04 30.64 -5.95
N ARG A 25 -26.92 30.88 -6.90
CA ARG A 25 -26.85 32.05 -7.77
C ARG A 25 -27.06 33.29 -6.88
N THR A 26 -26.03 33.75 -6.24
CA THR A 26 -25.94 35.18 -5.95
C THR A 26 -25.91 35.85 -7.32
N GLN A 27 -26.97 36.58 -7.66
CA GLN A 27 -26.97 37.34 -8.90
C GLN A 27 -25.81 38.33 -8.84
N ASN A 28 -24.75 38.01 -9.56
CA ASN A 28 -23.55 38.85 -9.65
C ASN A 28 -23.97 40.16 -10.36
N ILE A 29 -23.93 41.28 -9.67
CA ILE A 29 -24.36 42.60 -10.15
C ILE A 29 -23.69 42.92 -11.48
N LEU A 30 -22.42 42.58 -11.61
CA LEU A 30 -21.62 42.83 -12.82
C LEU A 30 -22.13 42.08 -14.05
N ASN A 31 -22.83 40.98 -13.86
CA ASN A 31 -23.37 40.15 -14.95
C ASN A 31 -24.84 40.48 -15.28
N LYS A 32 -25.48 41.43 -14.58
CA LYS A 32 -26.84 41.86 -14.92
C LYS A 32 -26.83 42.57 -16.27
N THR A 33 -27.83 42.25 -17.10
CA THR A 33 -27.99 42.84 -18.42
C THR A 33 -28.67 44.19 -18.33
N VAL A 34 -28.11 45.20 -18.98
CA VAL A 34 -28.65 46.55 -19.06
C VAL A 34 -28.53 47.07 -20.49
N SER A 35 -29.41 47.97 -20.88
CA SER A 35 -29.36 48.61 -22.20
C SER A 35 -29.16 50.10 -22.04
N VAL A 36 -28.04 50.60 -22.58
CA VAL A 36 -27.65 52.02 -22.45
C VAL A 36 -27.43 52.62 -23.82
N GLN A 37 -28.29 53.55 -24.21
CA GLN A 37 -28.14 54.35 -25.44
C GLN A 37 -28.17 55.81 -25.07
N VAL A 38 -27.01 56.45 -25.03
CA VAL A 38 -26.84 57.86 -24.64
C VAL A 38 -25.86 58.56 -25.57
N SER A 39 -26.13 59.84 -25.87
CA SER A 39 -25.27 60.70 -26.65
C SER A 39 -24.94 61.96 -25.85
N ARG A 40 -23.64 62.23 -25.58
CA ARG A 40 -23.15 63.39 -24.82
C ARG A 40 -23.82 63.55 -23.46
N GLN A 41 -23.97 62.49 -22.68
CA GLN A 41 -24.60 62.51 -21.36
C GLN A 41 -23.55 62.39 -20.26
N GLN A 42 -23.77 63.00 -19.12
CA GLN A 42 -22.84 62.96 -18.00
C GLN A 42 -22.73 61.52 -17.45
N VAL A 43 -21.52 61.10 -17.07
CA VAL A 43 -21.22 59.78 -16.50
C VAL A 43 -22.11 59.50 -15.27
N SER A 44 -22.34 60.50 -14.42
CA SER A 44 -23.22 60.37 -13.26
C SER A 44 -24.65 60.00 -13.62
N SER A 45 -25.20 60.55 -14.68
CA SER A 45 -26.54 60.24 -15.22
C SER A 45 -26.58 58.85 -15.83
N VAL A 46 -25.51 58.42 -16.53
CA VAL A 46 -25.40 57.06 -17.08
C VAL A 46 -25.34 56.01 -15.95
N LEU A 47 -24.56 56.26 -14.92
CA LEU A 47 -24.48 55.35 -13.75
C LEU A 47 -25.86 55.25 -13.02
N LYS A 48 -26.58 56.36 -12.91
CA LYS A 48 -27.92 56.36 -12.34
C LYS A 48 -28.88 55.50 -13.16
N MET A 49 -28.87 55.62 -14.48
CA MET A 49 -29.69 54.82 -15.42
C MET A 49 -29.36 53.31 -15.33
N VAL A 50 -28.06 52.95 -15.27
CA VAL A 50 -27.61 51.56 -15.10
C VAL A 50 -28.04 50.98 -13.73
N SER A 51 -27.95 51.80 -12.68
CA SER A 51 -28.36 51.46 -11.34
C SER A 51 -29.87 51.14 -11.28
N GLU A 52 -30.69 51.98 -11.87
CA GLU A 52 -32.17 51.82 -11.90
C GLU A 52 -32.57 50.56 -12.72
N GLN A 53 -31.97 50.34 -13.90
CA GLN A 53 -32.25 49.16 -14.72
C GLN A 53 -31.79 47.89 -14.04
N GLY A 54 -30.60 47.87 -13.45
CA GLY A 54 -30.04 46.68 -12.80
C GLY A 54 -30.54 46.41 -11.41
N LYS A 55 -31.34 47.35 -10.79
CA LYS A 55 -31.82 47.29 -9.43
C LYS A 55 -30.70 47.01 -8.41
N PHE A 56 -29.73 47.93 -8.36
CA PHE A 56 -28.62 47.95 -7.42
C PHE A 56 -28.14 49.37 -7.22
N TYR A 57 -27.21 49.63 -6.28
CA TYR A 57 -26.69 50.95 -6.00
C TYR A 57 -25.19 51.01 -6.26
N PHE A 58 -24.71 52.07 -6.94
CA PHE A 58 -23.30 52.39 -7.01
C PHE A 58 -22.83 53.07 -5.72
N SER A 59 -21.70 52.65 -5.20
CA SER A 59 -20.97 53.32 -4.12
C SER A 59 -19.60 53.73 -4.61
N TYR A 60 -19.32 55.01 -4.70
CA TYR A 60 -18.06 55.57 -5.14
C TYR A 60 -17.76 56.90 -4.50
N ASN A 61 -16.47 57.27 -4.47
CA ASN A 61 -16.06 58.60 -4.07
C ASN A 61 -16.18 59.56 -5.27
N SER A 62 -17.03 60.58 -5.17
CA SER A 62 -17.28 61.58 -6.22
C SER A 62 -16.03 62.35 -6.68
N ASN A 63 -15.00 62.45 -5.84
CA ASN A 63 -13.74 63.10 -6.18
C ASN A 63 -12.83 62.24 -7.12
N ILE A 64 -13.13 60.94 -7.25
CA ILE A 64 -12.32 60.00 -7.99
C ILE A 64 -12.95 59.70 -9.35
N ILE A 65 -14.28 59.72 -9.46
CA ILE A 65 -15.00 59.48 -10.70
C ILE A 65 -15.33 60.80 -11.35
N PRO A 66 -14.97 61.04 -12.63
CA PRO A 66 -15.28 62.24 -13.36
C PRO A 66 -16.78 62.24 -13.76
N GLY A 67 -17.65 62.40 -12.80
CA GLY A 67 -19.11 62.30 -12.98
C GLY A 67 -19.70 63.31 -14.00
N ASP A 68 -19.05 64.46 -14.17
CA ASP A 68 -19.48 65.51 -15.09
C ASP A 68 -18.98 65.31 -16.55
N SER A 69 -18.11 64.31 -16.77
CA SER A 69 -17.63 64.02 -18.11
C SER A 69 -18.76 63.54 -19.02
N LEU A 70 -18.80 64.04 -20.25
CA LEU A 70 -19.78 63.65 -21.25
C LEU A 70 -19.35 62.37 -21.99
N VAL A 71 -20.23 61.38 -22.03
CA VAL A 71 -19.99 60.13 -22.73
C VAL A 71 -21.08 59.83 -23.74
N THR A 72 -20.70 59.20 -24.83
CA THR A 72 -21.61 58.64 -25.83
C THR A 72 -21.46 57.12 -25.79
N LEU A 73 -22.55 56.40 -25.54
CA LEU A 73 -22.55 54.93 -25.38
C LEU A 73 -23.78 54.35 -26.11
N ASN A 74 -23.56 53.31 -26.89
CA ASN A 74 -24.62 52.57 -27.56
C ASN A 74 -24.39 51.08 -27.32
N LEU A 75 -24.93 50.56 -26.23
CA LEU A 75 -24.89 49.14 -25.84
C LEU A 75 -26.33 48.62 -25.68
N ARG A 76 -26.72 47.68 -26.53
CA ARG A 76 -28.00 46.96 -26.44
C ARG A 76 -27.71 45.63 -25.77
N GLU A 77 -28.41 45.31 -24.68
CA GLU A 77 -28.28 44.07 -23.93
C GLU A 77 -26.83 43.73 -23.48
N GLY A 78 -26.07 44.73 -23.03
CA GLY A 78 -24.74 44.54 -22.47
C GLY A 78 -24.76 44.28 -20.99
N THR A 79 -23.74 43.62 -20.44
CA THR A 79 -23.59 43.45 -18.98
C THR A 79 -23.20 44.76 -18.30
N VAL A 80 -23.55 44.94 -17.02
CA VAL A 80 -23.11 46.08 -16.19
C VAL A 80 -21.58 46.23 -16.28
N LYS A 81 -20.84 45.11 -16.28
CA LYS A 81 -19.39 45.12 -16.45
C LYS A 81 -18.95 45.76 -17.76
N GLN A 82 -19.57 45.37 -18.88
CA GLN A 82 -19.25 45.93 -20.20
C GLN A 82 -19.51 47.44 -20.25
N VAL A 83 -20.60 47.92 -19.67
CA VAL A 83 -20.88 49.36 -19.59
C VAL A 83 -19.79 50.08 -18.80
N LEU A 84 -19.40 49.53 -17.62
CA LEU A 84 -18.38 50.12 -16.78
C LEU A 84 -16.97 50.09 -17.43
N ASP A 85 -16.64 48.99 -18.13
CA ASP A 85 -15.36 48.86 -18.83
C ASP A 85 -15.20 49.90 -19.98
N VAL A 86 -16.31 50.22 -20.67
CA VAL A 86 -16.33 51.28 -21.68
C VAL A 86 -16.26 52.67 -21.04
N LEU A 87 -17.01 52.91 -19.94
CA LEU A 87 -16.99 54.20 -19.24
C LEU A 87 -15.62 54.53 -18.65
N PHE A 88 -14.95 53.55 -18.08
CA PHE A 88 -13.79 53.74 -17.20
C PHE A 88 -12.47 53.17 -17.73
N LYS A 89 -12.46 52.50 -18.88
CA LYS A 89 -11.25 51.99 -19.57
C LYS A 89 -10.28 51.26 -18.64
N ASN A 90 -10.77 50.37 -17.81
CA ASN A 90 -10.00 49.59 -16.81
C ASN A 90 -9.22 50.41 -15.75
N ASN A 91 -9.55 51.68 -15.55
CA ASN A 91 -8.92 52.49 -14.52
C ASN A 91 -9.52 52.29 -13.11
N TYR A 92 -10.54 51.46 -13.02
CA TYR A 92 -11.27 51.18 -11.77
C TYR A 92 -11.47 49.71 -11.58
N GLN A 93 -11.56 49.27 -10.32
CA GLN A 93 -11.97 47.94 -9.93
C GLN A 93 -13.36 47.99 -9.29
N TYR A 94 -14.10 46.91 -9.42
CA TYR A 94 -15.47 46.80 -8.97
C TYR A 94 -15.57 45.70 -7.89
N LYS A 95 -16.19 46.03 -6.75
CA LYS A 95 -16.42 45.10 -5.65
C LYS A 95 -17.90 45.08 -5.31
N GLU A 96 -18.50 43.89 -5.35
CA GLU A 96 -19.90 43.68 -4.96
C GLU A 96 -20.02 43.46 -3.46
N LYS A 97 -20.99 44.13 -2.81
CA LYS A 97 -21.32 43.97 -1.41
C LYS A 97 -22.84 44.13 -1.21
N GLY A 98 -23.57 43.03 -1.16
CA GLY A 98 -25.03 43.05 -1.12
C GLY A 98 -25.61 43.69 -2.39
N GLU A 99 -26.45 44.71 -2.23
CA GLU A 99 -27.03 45.49 -3.36
C GLU A 99 -26.12 46.61 -3.84
N TYR A 100 -24.90 46.74 -3.35
CA TYR A 100 -23.97 47.79 -3.69
C TYR A 100 -22.85 47.29 -4.59
N LEU A 101 -22.61 48.05 -5.67
CA LEU A 101 -21.41 47.92 -6.51
C LEU A 101 -20.46 49.05 -6.18
N ILE A 102 -19.36 48.74 -5.49
CA ILE A 102 -18.35 49.69 -5.05
C ILE A 102 -17.36 49.87 -6.16
N ILE A 103 -17.18 51.12 -6.62
CA ILE A 103 -16.18 51.50 -7.62
C ILE A 103 -14.97 52.07 -6.90
N LEU A 104 -13.82 51.45 -7.04
CA LEU A 104 -12.56 51.82 -6.45
C LEU A 104 -11.55 52.13 -7.57
N PRO A 105 -10.58 53.03 -7.38
CA PRO A 105 -9.50 53.18 -8.35
C PRO A 105 -8.80 51.84 -8.55
N ALA A 106 -8.54 51.48 -9.80
CA ALA A 106 -7.66 50.36 -10.06
C ALA A 106 -6.27 50.69 -9.52
N PRO A 107 -5.65 49.85 -8.73
CA PRO A 107 -4.30 50.07 -8.27
C PRO A 107 -3.41 50.22 -9.53
N LYS A 108 -2.69 51.32 -9.64
CA LYS A 108 -1.69 51.49 -10.69
C LYS A 108 -0.60 50.47 -10.45
N GLU A 109 -0.69 49.31 -11.07
CA GLU A 109 0.30 48.24 -11.00
C GLU A 109 1.60 48.64 -11.68
N LYS A 110 2.36 49.56 -11.09
CA LYS A 110 3.78 49.68 -11.45
C LYS A 110 4.50 48.48 -10.81
N ALA A 111 5.01 47.58 -11.65
CA ALA A 111 5.91 46.53 -11.17
C ALA A 111 7.15 47.20 -10.58
N SER A 112 7.37 47.06 -9.30
CA SER A 112 8.57 47.51 -8.60
C SER A 112 9.60 46.39 -8.55
N TYR A 113 10.87 46.74 -8.47
CA TYR A 113 11.97 45.79 -8.34
C TYR A 113 12.77 46.10 -7.08
N ILE A 114 13.24 45.06 -6.44
CA ILE A 114 14.24 45.13 -5.39
C ILE A 114 15.42 44.28 -5.84
N SER A 115 16.62 44.85 -5.84
CA SER A 115 17.85 44.17 -6.23
C SER A 115 18.97 44.44 -5.24
N GLY A 116 19.91 43.52 -5.18
CA GLY A 116 21.04 43.63 -4.25
C GLY A 116 21.94 42.44 -4.31
N ARG A 117 22.82 42.35 -3.33
CA ARG A 117 23.82 41.29 -3.15
C ARG A 117 23.81 40.78 -1.72
N VAL A 118 23.88 39.46 -1.57
CA VAL A 118 24.00 38.79 -0.29
C VAL A 118 25.47 38.38 -0.08
N LEU A 119 26.03 38.72 1.05
CA LEU A 119 27.42 38.43 1.42
C LEU A 119 27.49 37.70 2.76
N ASP A 120 28.46 36.85 2.90
CA ASP A 120 28.86 36.30 4.17
C ASP A 120 29.61 37.36 4.99
N ILE A 121 29.17 37.62 6.23
CA ILE A 121 29.73 38.71 7.05
C ILE A 121 31.18 38.43 7.52
N GLU A 122 31.53 37.12 7.65
CA GLU A 122 32.83 36.72 8.17
C GLU A 122 33.92 36.74 7.08
N THR A 123 33.55 36.26 5.87
CA THR A 123 34.45 36.08 4.73
C THR A 123 34.32 37.15 3.68
N ASN A 124 33.27 37.98 3.71
CA ASN A 124 32.86 38.92 2.68
C ASN A 124 32.66 38.25 1.29
N ALA A 125 32.57 36.91 1.26
CA ALA A 125 32.34 36.17 0.05
C ALA A 125 30.86 36.25 -0.40
N PRO A 126 30.57 36.14 -1.70
CA PRO A 126 29.21 36.08 -2.21
C PRO A 126 28.49 34.84 -1.64
N ALA A 127 27.26 35.01 -1.16
CA ALA A 127 26.41 33.91 -0.73
C ALA A 127 25.56 33.44 -1.92
N ASP A 128 26.07 32.45 -2.65
CA ASP A 128 25.39 31.79 -3.76
C ASP A 128 24.19 30.98 -3.29
N TYR A 129 23.18 30.83 -4.14
CA TYR A 129 21.97 30.05 -3.86
C TYR A 129 21.28 30.37 -2.52
N ALA A 130 21.44 31.56 -1.98
CA ALA A 130 20.67 32.05 -0.84
C ALA A 130 19.23 32.41 -1.30
N SER A 131 18.24 32.10 -0.52
CA SER A 131 16.84 32.45 -0.81
C SER A 131 16.52 33.82 -0.23
N VAL A 132 16.21 34.81 -1.07
CA VAL A 132 15.71 36.12 -0.69
C VAL A 132 14.21 36.14 -0.93
N TYR A 133 13.40 36.36 0.11
CA TYR A 133 11.95 36.28 -0.02
C TYR A 133 11.19 37.22 0.89
N SER A 134 9.98 37.58 0.47
CA SER A 134 9.01 38.29 1.31
C SER A 134 7.90 37.32 1.77
N ARG A 135 7.71 37.21 3.09
CA ARG A 135 6.63 36.41 3.67
C ARG A 135 5.26 37.00 3.39
N GLN A 136 5.16 38.33 3.34
CA GLN A 136 3.90 39.05 3.12
C GLN A 136 3.41 38.94 1.68
N LEU A 137 4.35 39.11 0.72
CA LEU A 137 4.04 39.12 -0.71
C LEU A 137 4.11 37.75 -1.35
N LEU A 138 4.63 36.72 -0.65
CA LEU A 138 4.86 35.35 -1.16
C LEU A 138 5.67 35.34 -2.47
N ILE A 139 6.70 36.17 -2.53
CA ILE A 139 7.64 36.25 -3.63
C ILE A 139 9.03 35.88 -3.16
N SER A 140 9.84 35.36 -4.07
CA SER A 140 11.22 34.96 -3.76
C SER A 140 12.10 34.99 -5.00
N ASP A 141 13.39 35.11 -4.75
CA ASP A 141 14.45 34.85 -5.73
C ASP A 141 15.61 34.11 -5.06
N LEU A 142 16.46 33.49 -5.87
CA LEU A 142 17.71 32.87 -5.43
C LEU A 142 18.86 33.69 -5.92
N THR A 143 19.86 33.92 -5.06
CA THR A 143 21.09 34.55 -5.46
C THR A 143 21.83 33.71 -6.50
N ASP A 144 22.49 34.39 -7.44
CA ASP A 144 23.43 33.79 -8.38
C ASP A 144 24.81 33.51 -7.73
N ASP A 145 25.77 33.06 -8.52
CA ASP A 145 27.13 32.73 -8.06
C ASP A 145 27.88 33.94 -7.50
N ASP A 146 27.50 35.16 -7.93
CA ASP A 146 28.00 36.43 -7.41
C ASP A 146 27.23 36.93 -6.16
N GLY A 147 26.27 36.17 -5.67
CA GLY A 147 25.40 36.55 -4.57
C GLY A 147 24.31 37.57 -4.94
N ARG A 148 24.11 37.89 -6.22
CA ARG A 148 23.14 38.89 -6.69
C ARG A 148 21.74 38.30 -6.76
N PHE A 149 20.72 39.14 -6.43
CA PHE A 149 19.30 38.82 -6.58
C PHE A 149 18.51 39.97 -7.20
N ARG A 150 17.36 39.66 -7.82
CA ARG A 150 16.42 40.65 -8.36
C ARG A 150 14.99 40.16 -8.21
N ILE A 151 14.24 40.77 -7.30
CA ILE A 151 12.84 40.42 -7.03
C ILE A 151 11.92 41.43 -7.69
N ARG A 152 11.01 40.97 -8.54
CA ARG A 152 9.92 41.76 -9.10
C ARG A 152 8.68 41.56 -8.24
N PHE A 153 8.00 42.65 -7.87
CA PHE A 153 6.76 42.57 -7.12
C PHE A 153 5.75 43.63 -7.56
N LYS A 154 4.51 43.36 -7.19
CA LYS A 154 3.41 44.33 -7.33
C LYS A 154 3.00 44.73 -5.90
N GLY A 155 2.94 45.99 -5.60
CA GLY A 155 2.62 46.52 -4.28
C GLY A 155 3.38 47.79 -3.97
N SER A 156 3.21 48.28 -2.75
CA SER A 156 3.87 49.50 -2.24
C SER A 156 4.95 49.15 -1.23
N PHE A 157 5.93 50.02 -1.08
CA PHE A 157 6.91 49.98 0.01
C PHE A 157 6.28 50.49 1.31
N PRO A 158 6.78 50.08 2.50
CA PRO A 158 7.99 49.27 2.72
C PRO A 158 7.75 47.77 2.49
N VAL A 159 8.78 47.01 2.12
CA VAL A 159 8.75 45.56 1.93
C VAL A 159 9.74 44.89 2.85
N SER A 160 9.27 43.93 3.64
CA SER A 160 10.14 43.10 4.47
C SER A 160 10.70 41.96 3.63
N LEU A 161 12.04 41.84 3.57
CA LEU A 161 12.79 40.76 2.94
C LEU A 161 13.52 39.94 3.98
N THR A 162 13.41 38.63 3.85
CA THR A 162 14.19 37.65 4.64
C THR A 162 15.16 36.94 3.72
N VAL A 163 16.40 36.81 4.13
CA VAL A 163 17.42 35.99 3.48
C VAL A 163 17.63 34.74 4.31
N SER A 164 17.55 33.57 3.66
CA SER A 164 17.74 32.26 4.30
C SER A 164 18.63 31.38 3.44
N LYS A 165 19.64 30.76 4.05
CA LYS A 165 20.54 29.79 3.43
C LYS A 165 20.87 28.70 4.44
N VAL A 166 20.94 27.44 3.99
CA VAL A 166 21.33 26.32 4.84
C VAL A 166 22.72 26.57 5.43
N GLY A 167 22.86 26.44 6.74
CA GLY A 167 24.10 26.73 7.48
C GLY A 167 24.26 28.17 7.97
N TYR A 168 23.32 29.05 7.63
CA TYR A 168 23.31 30.46 8.03
C TYR A 168 22.09 30.81 8.88
N GLY A 169 22.21 31.86 9.67
CA GLY A 169 21.08 32.46 10.38
C GLY A 169 20.17 33.24 9.40
N ASP A 170 18.85 33.17 9.61
CA ASP A 170 17.90 33.99 8.84
C ASP A 170 18.11 35.48 9.16
N THR A 171 18.30 36.33 8.15
CA THR A 171 18.44 37.77 8.27
C THR A 171 17.23 38.46 7.62
N THR A 172 16.56 39.35 8.36
CA THR A 172 15.40 40.09 7.87
C THR A 172 15.69 41.58 7.87
N ILE A 173 15.40 42.25 6.75
CA ILE A 173 15.50 43.68 6.57
C ILE A 173 14.19 44.28 6.06
N VAL A 174 13.95 45.55 6.33
CA VAL A 174 12.82 46.33 5.79
C VAL A 174 13.36 47.28 4.75
N VAL A 175 12.87 47.17 3.52
CA VAL A 175 13.34 47.96 2.37
C VAL A 175 12.36 49.08 2.09
N GLN A 176 12.85 50.30 2.02
CA GLN A 176 12.11 51.51 1.59
C GLN A 176 12.23 51.72 0.08
N ALA A 177 11.43 52.60 -0.49
CA ALA A 177 11.42 52.83 -1.91
C ALA A 177 12.78 53.37 -2.45
N GLU A 178 13.41 54.25 -1.70
CA GLU A 178 14.68 54.88 -2.01
C GLU A 178 15.86 53.90 -1.98
N GLU A 179 15.73 52.87 -1.17
CA GLU A 179 16.80 51.87 -0.92
C GLU A 179 16.58 50.57 -1.72
N SER A 180 15.66 50.58 -2.71
CA SER A 180 15.23 49.35 -3.39
C SER A 180 16.26 48.77 -4.36
N HIS A 181 17.35 49.44 -4.63
CA HIS A 181 18.41 49.02 -5.55
C HIS A 181 19.76 48.93 -4.87
N ASP A 182 20.59 48.01 -5.33
CA ASP A 182 21.97 47.75 -4.85
C ASP A 182 22.11 47.49 -3.35
N LEU A 183 21.09 46.83 -2.76
CA LEU A 183 21.09 46.41 -1.37
C LEU A 183 22.29 45.50 -1.09
N LYS A 184 22.99 45.74 0.02
CA LYS A 184 23.97 44.80 0.59
C LYS A 184 23.37 44.13 1.83
N ILE A 185 23.17 42.82 1.79
CA ILE A 185 22.62 42.06 2.88
C ILE A 185 23.68 41.08 3.37
N ASN A 186 24.09 41.23 4.63
CA ASN A 186 25.07 40.36 5.25
C ASN A 186 24.35 39.23 6.01
N ILE A 187 24.80 37.98 5.83
CA ILE A 187 24.36 36.82 6.56
C ILE A 187 25.53 36.21 7.34
N SER A 188 25.27 35.72 8.55
CA SER A 188 26.28 35.09 9.40
C SER A 188 26.10 33.59 9.44
N THR A 189 27.21 32.85 9.48
CA THR A 189 27.17 31.41 9.73
C THR A 189 26.62 31.16 11.13
N ARG A 190 25.76 30.17 11.25
CA ARG A 190 25.21 29.71 12.51
C ARG A 190 25.21 28.19 12.53
N ALA A 191 25.78 27.59 13.57
CA ALA A 191 25.53 26.20 13.85
C ALA A 191 24.04 26.04 14.12
N VAL A 192 23.31 25.57 13.14
CA VAL A 192 21.86 25.32 13.25
C VAL A 192 21.72 23.88 13.68
N ASP A 193 21.21 23.68 14.88
CA ASP A 193 20.64 22.38 15.24
C ASP A 193 19.45 22.12 14.31
N LEU A 194 19.67 21.25 13.32
CA LEU A 194 18.66 20.95 12.30
C LEU A 194 17.55 20.15 12.98
N ASP A 195 16.39 20.78 13.16
CA ASP A 195 15.19 20.09 13.61
C ASP A 195 14.94 18.86 12.71
N PRO A 196 14.92 17.63 13.25
CA PRO A 196 14.72 16.40 12.47
C PRO A 196 13.48 16.44 11.60
N LEU A 197 12.42 17.15 12.02
CA LEU A 197 11.19 17.35 11.22
C LEU A 197 11.47 18.15 9.93
N ILE A 198 12.30 19.19 10.03
CA ILE A 198 12.65 20.04 8.88
C ILE A 198 13.49 19.28 7.87
N VAL A 199 14.45 18.48 8.33
CA VAL A 199 15.24 17.59 7.47
C VAL A 199 14.32 16.61 6.74
N ARG A 200 13.40 15.98 7.44
CA ARG A 200 12.43 15.05 6.87
C ARG A 200 11.54 15.69 5.79
N TYR A 201 11.05 16.90 6.00
CA TYR A 201 10.22 17.60 5.02
C TYR A 201 10.95 17.93 3.70
N SER A 202 12.25 17.94 3.67
CA SER A 202 13.03 18.13 2.44
C SER A 202 13.37 16.83 1.69
N GLU A 203 13.13 15.66 2.29
CA GLU A 203 13.49 14.36 1.70
C GLU A 203 12.76 14.06 0.39
N GLY A 204 11.47 14.44 0.26
CA GLY A 204 10.70 14.24 -0.97
C GLY A 204 11.34 14.87 -2.20
N ALA A 205 11.85 16.09 -2.05
CA ALA A 205 12.57 16.79 -3.11
C ALA A 205 13.95 16.17 -3.42
N SER A 206 14.49 15.38 -2.50
CA SER A 206 15.78 14.68 -2.64
C SER A 206 15.64 13.27 -3.21
N THR A 207 14.41 12.72 -3.33
CA THR A 207 14.14 11.46 -4.01
C THR A 207 14.55 11.52 -5.47
N TRP A 208 14.68 10.37 -6.13
CA TRP A 208 14.97 10.33 -7.58
C TRP A 208 13.89 11.05 -8.40
N LEU A 209 12.60 10.91 -8.01
CA LEU A 209 11.49 11.65 -8.61
C LEU A 209 11.62 13.17 -8.37
N GLY A 210 11.95 13.59 -7.15
CA GLY A 210 12.20 15.00 -6.84
C GLY A 210 13.35 15.60 -7.66
N ARG A 211 14.41 14.84 -7.90
CA ARG A 211 15.53 15.27 -8.74
C ARG A 211 15.15 15.38 -10.22
N LEU A 212 14.27 14.51 -10.71
CA LEU A 212 13.84 14.48 -12.10
C LEU A 212 12.83 15.60 -12.41
N PHE A 213 11.86 15.83 -11.53
CA PHE A 213 10.71 16.70 -11.79
C PHE A 213 10.79 18.09 -11.14
N LEU A 214 11.71 18.32 -10.19
CA LEU A 214 11.95 19.64 -9.58
C LEU A 214 13.29 20.20 -10.02
N SER A 215 13.29 21.46 -10.50
CA SER A 215 14.53 22.16 -10.84
C SER A 215 15.47 22.30 -9.64
N ALA A 216 16.77 22.40 -9.88
CA ALA A 216 17.78 22.59 -8.83
C ALA A 216 17.48 23.84 -7.98
N LYS A 217 17.01 24.92 -8.62
CA LYS A 217 16.62 26.18 -7.94
C LYS A 217 15.44 26.00 -7.00
N LEU A 218 14.38 25.27 -7.40
CA LEU A 218 13.24 24.98 -6.54
C LEU A 218 13.64 24.10 -5.34
N ARG A 219 14.50 23.13 -5.56
CA ARG A 219 14.99 22.26 -4.48
C ARG A 219 15.87 23.03 -3.49
N ALA A 220 16.77 23.90 -3.97
CA ALA A 220 17.59 24.76 -3.13
C ALA A 220 16.73 25.71 -2.30
N GLN A 221 15.79 26.41 -2.93
CA GLN A 221 14.86 27.31 -2.24
C GLN A 221 14.00 26.56 -1.19
N SER A 222 13.49 25.41 -1.54
CA SER A 222 12.70 24.60 -0.59
C SER A 222 13.50 24.17 0.64
N ARG A 223 14.79 23.90 0.50
CA ARG A 223 15.67 23.59 1.62
C ARG A 223 15.99 24.81 2.46
N ASN A 224 16.32 25.94 1.83
CA ASN A 224 16.67 27.17 2.52
C ASN A 224 15.50 27.70 3.36
N ILE A 225 14.28 27.74 2.77
CA ILE A 225 13.07 28.23 3.45
C ILE A 225 12.41 27.02 4.15
N SER A 226 12.95 26.60 5.27
CA SER A 226 12.48 25.39 5.97
C SER A 226 11.47 25.68 7.08
N LYS A 227 11.45 26.89 7.66
CA LYS A 227 10.67 27.22 8.86
C LYS A 227 9.40 28.05 8.57
N PHE A 228 9.24 28.58 7.37
CA PHE A 228 8.09 29.38 7.00
C PHE A 228 7.08 28.59 6.18
N PHE A 229 5.83 28.55 6.65
CA PHE A 229 4.69 27.97 5.92
C PHE A 229 3.46 28.84 6.11
N VAL A 230 2.64 28.94 5.06
CA VAL A 230 1.38 29.69 5.06
C VAL A 230 0.25 28.82 4.53
N ALA A 231 -0.95 28.97 5.11
CA ALA A 231 -2.14 28.28 4.63
C ALA A 231 -2.91 29.21 3.67
N LEU A 232 -3.21 28.72 2.47
CA LEU A 232 -4.01 29.42 1.47
C LEU A 232 -5.16 28.53 0.98
N PRO A 233 -6.27 29.16 0.51
CA PRO A 233 -7.47 28.38 0.18
C PRO A 233 -7.30 27.52 -1.08
N TYR A 234 -6.57 27.99 -2.10
CA TYR A 234 -6.44 27.27 -3.37
C TYR A 234 -5.12 27.56 -4.09
N GLN A 235 -4.73 26.61 -4.91
CA GLN A 235 -3.63 26.73 -5.86
C GLN A 235 -4.05 26.18 -7.22
N ALA A 236 -3.57 26.80 -8.28
CA ALA A 236 -3.56 26.24 -9.62
C ALA A 236 -2.13 26.31 -10.18
N SER A 237 -1.63 25.22 -10.77
CA SER A 237 -0.31 25.19 -11.39
C SER A 237 -0.30 24.42 -12.70
N LEU A 238 0.53 24.86 -13.64
CA LEU A 238 0.85 24.11 -14.85
C LEU A 238 1.92 23.07 -14.54
N SER A 239 2.99 23.50 -13.86
CA SER A 239 4.09 22.67 -13.41
C SER A 239 4.73 23.29 -12.16
N PRO A 240 5.60 22.57 -11.41
CA PRO A 240 6.28 23.12 -10.23
C PRO A 240 6.98 24.46 -10.52
N GLY A 241 6.65 25.48 -9.74
CA GLY A 241 7.14 26.85 -9.92
C GLY A 241 6.39 27.71 -10.94
N LEU A 242 5.51 27.12 -11.75
CA LEU A 242 4.65 27.82 -12.72
C LEU A 242 3.18 27.69 -12.28
N GLY A 243 2.77 28.47 -11.33
CA GLY A 243 1.42 28.47 -10.78
C GLY A 243 1.12 29.74 -10.01
N THR A 244 -0.02 29.78 -9.33
CA THR A 244 -0.53 30.93 -8.58
C THR A 244 0.43 31.44 -7.50
N HIS A 245 1.25 30.55 -6.91
CA HIS A 245 2.24 30.89 -5.87
C HIS A 245 3.68 30.88 -6.39
N GLY A 246 3.89 30.66 -7.69
CA GLY A 246 5.20 30.66 -8.32
C GLY A 246 6.21 29.76 -7.58
N ARG A 247 7.41 30.29 -7.34
CA ARG A 247 8.47 29.56 -6.62
C ARG A 247 8.17 29.33 -5.14
N MET A 248 7.24 30.11 -4.54
CA MET A 248 6.85 29.96 -3.14
C MET A 248 5.82 28.85 -2.89
N SER A 249 5.38 28.14 -3.92
CA SER A 249 4.40 27.05 -3.80
C SER A 249 4.79 25.98 -2.76
N SER A 250 6.10 25.69 -2.65
CA SER A 250 6.62 24.76 -1.63
C SER A 250 6.53 25.25 -0.18
N GLN A 251 6.05 26.48 0.04
CA GLN A 251 5.80 27.06 1.36
C GLN A 251 4.31 27.20 1.68
N VAL A 252 3.44 26.79 0.73
CA VAL A 252 1.99 26.96 0.84
C VAL A 252 1.31 25.64 1.12
N VAL A 253 0.51 25.60 2.19
CA VAL A 253 -0.43 24.50 2.50
C VAL A 253 -1.79 24.90 1.94
N ASN A 254 -2.30 24.14 0.98
CA ASN A 254 -3.53 24.46 0.27
C ASN A 254 -4.73 23.66 0.83
N LYS A 255 -5.93 24.26 0.82
CA LYS A 255 -7.18 23.49 0.99
C LYS A 255 -7.55 22.79 -0.32
N PHE A 256 -7.38 23.46 -1.45
CA PHE A 256 -7.61 22.89 -2.76
C PHE A 256 -6.42 23.21 -3.70
N SER A 257 -5.92 22.19 -4.39
CA SER A 257 -4.82 22.33 -5.35
C SER A 257 -5.17 21.62 -6.65
N LEU A 258 -5.08 22.33 -7.77
CA LEU A 258 -5.27 21.78 -9.11
C LEU A 258 -3.99 21.96 -9.92
N ASN A 259 -3.37 20.86 -10.32
CA ASN A 259 -2.10 20.82 -11.03
C ASN A 259 -2.28 20.17 -12.40
N LEU A 260 -2.01 20.87 -13.49
CA LEU A 260 -2.23 20.32 -14.84
C LEU A 260 -1.22 19.21 -15.14
N LEU A 261 0.07 19.52 -15.16
CA LEU A 261 1.15 18.53 -15.32
C LEU A 261 1.65 18.05 -13.96
N GLY A 262 1.91 18.97 -13.04
CA GLY A 262 2.37 18.62 -11.72
C GLY A 262 2.42 19.79 -10.77
N GLY A 263 2.37 19.51 -9.47
CA GLY A 263 2.46 20.47 -8.39
C GLY A 263 3.57 20.14 -7.39
N TYR A 264 4.12 21.22 -6.78
CA TYR A 264 4.98 21.10 -5.61
C TYR A 264 4.50 22.05 -4.54
N THR A 265 3.98 21.53 -3.44
CA THR A 265 3.33 22.26 -2.35
C THR A 265 4.02 22.00 -1.02
N ALA A 266 3.77 22.86 -0.02
CA ALA A 266 4.15 22.54 1.34
C ALA A 266 3.33 21.36 1.87
N GLY A 267 2.05 21.30 1.54
CA GLY A 267 1.14 20.25 1.97
C GLY A 267 -0.29 20.56 1.54
N VAL A 268 -1.20 19.66 1.88
CA VAL A 268 -2.61 19.79 1.51
C VAL A 268 -3.48 19.46 2.72
N ASN A 269 -4.45 20.33 2.99
CA ASN A 269 -5.48 20.11 4.01
C ASN A 269 -6.86 20.22 3.34
N GLY A 270 -7.16 19.24 2.46
CA GLY A 270 -8.38 19.17 1.66
C GLY A 270 -8.18 18.31 0.42
N ALA A 271 -8.21 18.85 -0.78
CA ALA A 271 -8.08 18.07 -2.01
C ALA A 271 -6.95 18.59 -2.91
N GLU A 272 -6.16 17.69 -3.44
CA GLU A 272 -5.15 17.96 -4.46
C GLU A 272 -5.31 17.01 -5.63
N ILE A 273 -5.40 17.56 -6.83
CA ILE A 273 -5.60 16.79 -8.06
C ILE A 273 -4.54 17.22 -9.08
N ALA A 274 -3.87 16.25 -9.68
CA ALA A 274 -2.91 16.48 -10.76
C ALA A 274 -3.16 15.57 -11.96
N GLY A 275 -2.97 16.13 -13.17
CA GLY A 275 -2.96 15.32 -14.38
C GLY A 275 -1.75 14.37 -14.43
N GLY A 276 -0.58 14.81 -14.02
CA GLY A 276 0.63 13.99 -13.93
C GLY A 276 1.01 13.64 -12.49
N PHE A 277 1.52 14.58 -11.71
CA PHE A 277 2.08 14.27 -10.39
C PHE A 277 1.85 15.35 -9.33
N ASN A 278 1.84 14.92 -8.07
CA ASN A 278 1.90 15.79 -6.90
C ASN A 278 3.13 15.49 -6.06
N MET A 279 3.76 16.55 -5.58
CA MET A 279 4.82 16.48 -4.58
C MET A 279 4.47 17.37 -3.39
N SER A 280 4.49 16.82 -2.19
CA SER A 280 4.19 17.55 -0.96
C SER A 280 5.35 17.46 0.01
N LYS A 281 5.81 18.63 0.47
CA LYS A 281 6.94 18.77 1.41
C LYS A 281 6.57 18.33 2.82
N LYS A 282 5.31 18.49 3.21
CA LYS A 282 4.74 18.11 4.52
C LYS A 282 3.61 17.10 4.33
N ASP A 283 2.64 17.19 5.18
CA ASP A 283 1.54 16.28 5.32
C ASP A 283 0.44 16.52 4.30
N VAL A 284 -0.25 15.46 3.93
CA VAL A 284 -1.45 15.49 3.10
C VAL A 284 -2.62 14.94 3.90
N GLN A 285 -3.68 15.74 4.01
CA GLN A 285 -4.91 15.34 4.66
C GLN A 285 -6.07 15.37 3.66
N TYR A 286 -6.97 14.40 3.79
CA TYR A 286 -8.17 14.12 3.03
C TYR A 286 -7.89 13.46 1.67
N VAL A 287 -7.71 14.18 0.56
CA VAL A 287 -7.66 13.56 -0.77
C VAL A 287 -6.48 14.06 -1.59
N GLN A 288 -5.70 13.15 -2.16
CA GLN A 288 -4.66 13.45 -3.12
C GLN A 288 -4.73 12.48 -4.30
N MET A 289 -4.84 13.02 -5.52
CA MET A 289 -4.98 12.23 -6.74
C MET A 289 -3.97 12.69 -7.79
N ALA A 290 -3.34 11.75 -8.48
CA ALA A 290 -2.42 12.02 -9.59
C ALA A 290 -2.58 10.99 -10.70
N GLY A 291 -2.44 11.44 -11.95
CA GLY A 291 -2.44 10.54 -13.10
C GLY A 291 -1.24 9.57 -13.09
N ALA A 292 -0.05 10.03 -12.67
CA ALA A 292 1.13 9.18 -12.58
C ALA A 292 1.54 8.89 -11.12
N PHE A 293 1.99 9.89 -10.36
CA PHE A 293 2.54 9.62 -9.04
C PHE A 293 2.29 10.72 -8.00
N ASN A 294 2.25 10.31 -6.73
CA ASN A 294 2.30 11.19 -5.58
C ASN A 294 3.56 10.91 -4.74
N VAL A 295 4.25 11.97 -4.31
CA VAL A 295 5.36 11.91 -3.35
C VAL A 295 5.05 12.83 -2.17
N VAL A 296 5.03 12.28 -0.97
CA VAL A 296 4.74 13.02 0.26
C VAL A 296 5.86 12.79 1.26
N SER A 297 6.52 13.88 1.72
CA SER A 297 7.60 13.76 2.72
C SER A 297 7.06 13.56 4.14
N GLY A 298 5.90 14.11 4.45
CA GLY A 298 5.18 13.90 5.70
C GLY A 298 4.26 12.67 5.68
N TYR A 299 3.28 12.65 6.56
CA TYR A 299 2.26 11.61 6.60
C TYR A 299 1.11 11.90 5.61
N VAL A 300 0.40 10.84 5.27
CA VAL A 300 -0.88 10.92 4.55
C VAL A 300 -1.99 10.46 5.47
N LYS A 301 -3.04 11.28 5.62
CA LYS A 301 -4.25 10.94 6.37
C LYS A 301 -5.47 11.16 5.48
N GLY A 302 -6.04 10.07 4.95
CA GLY A 302 -7.20 10.11 4.05
C GLY A 302 -7.02 9.18 2.86
N VAL A 303 -7.31 9.67 1.66
CA VAL A 303 -7.29 8.88 0.41
C VAL A 303 -6.20 9.39 -0.52
N GLN A 304 -5.31 8.51 -0.95
CA GLN A 304 -4.25 8.81 -1.92
C GLN A 304 -4.36 7.87 -3.11
N ILE A 305 -4.47 8.42 -4.32
CA ILE A 305 -4.64 7.65 -5.56
C ILE A 305 -3.59 8.09 -6.58
N ALA A 306 -2.94 7.13 -7.22
CA ALA A 306 -2.03 7.38 -8.33
C ALA A 306 -2.20 6.32 -9.42
N GLY A 307 -2.10 6.73 -10.67
CA GLY A 307 -2.13 5.80 -11.80
C GLY A 307 -0.92 4.85 -11.82
N PHE A 308 0.23 5.27 -11.27
CA PHE A 308 1.44 4.45 -11.22
C PHE A 308 1.99 4.27 -9.80
N LEU A 309 2.43 5.33 -9.11
CA LEU A 309 3.18 5.22 -7.86
C LEU A 309 2.68 6.17 -6.76
N ASN A 310 2.48 5.66 -5.57
CA ASN A 310 2.40 6.47 -4.35
C ASN A 310 3.65 6.22 -3.48
N HIS A 311 4.33 7.30 -3.10
CA HIS A 311 5.52 7.23 -2.25
C HIS A 311 5.38 8.18 -1.05
N VAL A 312 5.19 7.61 0.13
CA VAL A 312 5.04 8.33 1.39
C VAL A 312 6.28 8.08 2.25
N LEU A 313 6.98 9.15 2.61
CA LEU A 313 8.24 9.07 3.38
C LEU A 313 8.02 9.00 4.90
N ASP A 314 6.79 9.12 5.35
CA ASP A 314 6.38 8.89 6.73
C ASP A 314 5.32 7.78 6.78
N SER A 315 4.22 7.98 7.44
CA SER A 315 3.15 7.02 7.67
C SER A 315 1.90 7.29 6.82
N LEU A 316 1.11 6.24 6.63
CA LEU A 316 -0.20 6.30 5.98
C LEU A 316 -1.29 5.97 7.01
N GLN A 317 -2.32 6.81 7.08
CA GLN A 317 -3.55 6.54 7.79
C GLN A 317 -4.73 6.74 6.84
N GLY A 318 -5.35 5.66 6.37
CA GLY A 318 -6.48 5.70 5.44
C GLY A 318 -6.31 4.74 4.27
N VAL A 319 -6.57 5.21 3.05
CA VAL A 319 -6.58 4.37 1.84
C VAL A 319 -5.55 4.87 0.83
N GLN A 320 -4.72 3.96 0.34
CA GLN A 320 -3.78 4.23 -0.74
C GLN A 320 -4.02 3.27 -1.90
N VAL A 321 -4.23 3.81 -3.10
CA VAL A 321 -4.43 3.03 -4.33
C VAL A 321 -3.39 3.44 -5.36
N SER A 322 -2.69 2.47 -5.92
CA SER A 322 -1.64 2.66 -6.92
C SER A 322 -1.81 1.68 -8.08
N GLY A 323 -1.70 2.15 -9.31
CA GLY A 323 -1.73 1.25 -10.46
C GLY A 323 -0.56 0.27 -10.48
N PHE A 324 0.62 0.68 -10.01
CA PHE A 324 1.81 -0.17 -9.93
C PHE A 324 2.27 -0.40 -8.48
N SER A 325 2.73 0.63 -7.77
CA SER A 325 3.31 0.44 -6.43
C SER A 325 2.89 1.48 -5.41
N GLY A 326 2.54 1.03 -4.22
CA GLY A 326 2.36 1.83 -3.02
C GLY A 326 3.51 1.59 -2.03
N ASN A 327 4.26 2.63 -1.70
CA ASN A 327 5.41 2.54 -0.79
C ASN A 327 5.29 3.56 0.34
N VAL A 328 5.30 3.07 1.57
CA VAL A 328 5.24 3.86 2.80
C VAL A 328 6.47 3.54 3.63
N LYS A 329 7.28 4.54 3.97
CA LYS A 329 8.54 4.33 4.71
C LYS A 329 8.37 4.03 6.20
N LYS A 330 7.19 4.27 6.75
CA LYS A 330 6.86 3.91 8.13
C LYS A 330 5.59 3.04 8.19
N ALA A 331 4.79 3.25 9.21
CA ALA A 331 3.60 2.44 9.46
C ALA A 331 2.46 2.71 8.46
N VAL A 332 1.73 1.65 8.13
CA VAL A 332 0.48 1.69 7.38
C VAL A 332 -0.67 1.35 8.33
N ARG A 333 -1.66 2.25 8.42
CA ARG A 333 -2.90 2.04 9.16
C ARG A 333 -4.08 2.25 8.22
N GLY A 334 -4.71 1.17 7.79
CA GLY A 334 -5.83 1.19 6.84
C GLY A 334 -5.63 0.26 5.65
N VAL A 335 -5.88 0.73 4.44
CA VAL A 335 -5.91 -0.12 3.24
C VAL A 335 -4.89 0.38 2.21
N GLN A 336 -4.06 -0.53 1.72
CA GLN A 336 -3.11 -0.29 0.64
C GLN A 336 -3.37 -1.27 -0.49
N VAL A 337 -3.70 -0.76 -1.68
CA VAL A 337 -3.97 -1.55 -2.89
C VAL A 337 -3.00 -1.14 -3.99
N SER A 338 -2.35 -2.10 -4.61
CA SER A 338 -1.40 -1.84 -5.69
C SER A 338 -1.46 -2.92 -6.76
N GLY A 339 -1.30 -2.52 -8.02
CA GLY A 339 -1.29 -3.48 -9.13
C GLY A 339 -0.11 -4.46 -9.06
N PHE A 340 1.03 -4.04 -8.48
CA PHE A 340 2.22 -4.88 -8.36
C PHE A 340 2.72 -5.03 -6.92
N LEU A 341 3.09 -3.94 -6.24
CA LEU A 341 3.74 -3.99 -4.93
C LEU A 341 3.10 -3.05 -3.91
N SER A 342 2.67 -3.58 -2.78
CA SER A 342 2.29 -2.83 -1.58
C SER A 342 3.35 -3.02 -0.49
N ARG A 343 3.97 -1.91 -0.03
CA ARG A 343 5.02 -1.95 0.99
C ARG A 343 4.80 -0.91 2.09
N GLY A 344 4.75 -1.37 3.33
CA GLY A 344 5.02 -0.58 4.53
C GLY A 344 6.36 -1.00 5.11
N ALA A 345 7.31 -0.07 5.32
CA ALA A 345 8.63 -0.43 5.83
C ALA A 345 8.66 -0.65 7.36
N ASP A 346 7.57 -0.36 8.04
CA ASP A 346 7.36 -0.56 9.49
C ASP A 346 6.06 -1.37 9.70
N ALA A 347 5.33 -1.12 10.79
CA ALA A 347 4.12 -1.85 11.14
C ALA A 347 2.98 -1.68 10.13
N LEU A 348 2.20 -2.76 9.95
CA LEU A 348 0.96 -2.79 9.20
C LEU A 348 -0.22 -3.05 10.16
N HIS A 349 -1.20 -2.15 10.17
CA HIS A 349 -2.50 -2.39 10.83
C HIS A 349 -3.61 -2.18 9.80
N GLY A 350 -4.12 -3.27 9.22
CA GLY A 350 -5.19 -3.24 8.22
C GLY A 350 -4.97 -4.19 7.05
N VAL A 351 -5.12 -3.71 5.82
CA VAL A 351 -5.18 -4.56 4.63
C VAL A 351 -4.16 -4.13 3.58
N GLN A 352 -3.37 -5.07 3.09
CA GLN A 352 -2.56 -4.91 1.88
C GLN A 352 -3.04 -5.88 0.80
N VAL A 353 -3.33 -5.36 -0.38
CA VAL A 353 -3.66 -6.14 -1.58
C VAL A 353 -2.74 -5.75 -2.71
N SER A 354 -2.13 -6.73 -3.37
CA SER A 354 -1.22 -6.45 -4.49
C SER A 354 -1.22 -7.57 -5.54
N GLY A 355 -0.93 -7.20 -6.77
CA GLY A 355 -0.83 -8.19 -7.85
C GLY A 355 0.34 -9.15 -7.67
N ALA A 356 1.48 -8.67 -7.17
CA ALA A 356 2.67 -9.51 -6.96
C ALA A 356 3.04 -9.67 -5.49
N ALA A 357 3.33 -8.60 -4.74
CA ALA A 357 3.85 -8.73 -3.40
C ALA A 357 3.29 -7.71 -2.40
N SER A 358 2.97 -8.18 -1.18
CA SER A 358 2.59 -7.36 -0.03
C SER A 358 3.64 -7.52 1.08
N ILE A 359 4.26 -6.40 1.49
CA ILE A 359 5.40 -6.41 2.42
C ILE A 359 5.14 -5.49 3.61
N ALA A 360 5.21 -6.03 4.81
CA ALA A 360 5.28 -5.31 6.06
C ALA A 360 6.68 -5.47 6.66
N GLY A 361 7.40 -4.36 6.88
CA GLY A 361 8.75 -4.34 7.42
C GLY A 361 8.82 -4.53 8.93
N GLY A 362 7.69 -4.44 9.63
CA GLY A 362 7.56 -4.66 11.06
C GLY A 362 6.51 -5.72 11.39
N GLU A 363 5.83 -5.49 12.50
CA GLU A 363 4.65 -6.27 12.91
C GLU A 363 3.47 -6.01 11.98
N ALA A 364 2.68 -7.03 11.70
CA ALA A 364 1.52 -6.90 10.83
C ALA A 364 0.27 -7.51 11.47
N ASP A 365 -0.77 -6.69 11.59
CA ASP A 365 -2.10 -7.06 12.07
C ASP A 365 -3.12 -6.81 10.97
N GLY A 366 -3.78 -7.87 10.50
CA GLY A 366 -4.85 -7.77 9.51
C GLY A 366 -4.71 -8.74 8.36
N VAL A 367 -4.78 -8.24 7.12
CA VAL A 367 -4.86 -9.09 5.92
C VAL A 367 -3.82 -8.68 4.89
N GLN A 368 -3.06 -9.65 4.40
CA GLN A 368 -2.20 -9.49 3.22
C GLN A 368 -2.66 -10.46 2.12
N VAL A 369 -2.97 -9.94 0.94
CA VAL A 369 -3.32 -10.72 -0.25
C VAL A 369 -2.41 -10.34 -1.39
N SER A 370 -1.80 -11.34 -2.03
CA SER A 370 -0.93 -11.08 -3.19
C SER A 370 -0.96 -12.23 -4.19
N GLY A 371 -0.62 -11.92 -5.44
CA GLY A 371 -0.48 -12.95 -6.47
C GLY A 371 0.69 -13.90 -6.20
N ALA A 372 1.82 -13.40 -5.67
CA ALA A 372 3.00 -14.22 -5.49
C ALA A 372 3.53 -14.27 -4.04
N TYR A 373 3.68 -13.15 -3.35
CA TYR A 373 4.47 -13.12 -2.11
C TYR A 373 3.91 -12.19 -1.04
N ASN A 374 3.63 -12.70 0.15
CA ASN A 374 3.35 -11.91 1.35
C ASN A 374 4.49 -12.04 2.36
N HIS A 375 4.91 -10.94 2.94
CA HIS A 375 5.98 -10.89 3.93
C HIS A 375 5.63 -10.01 5.13
N ALA A 376 5.79 -10.56 6.33
CA ALA A 376 5.90 -9.82 7.57
C ALA A 376 7.30 -10.03 8.17
N ALA A 377 8.06 -8.94 8.29
CA ALA A 377 9.44 -9.01 8.79
C ALA A 377 9.53 -9.27 10.30
N SER A 378 8.42 -9.16 11.02
CA SER A 378 8.29 -9.50 12.45
C SER A 378 7.13 -10.48 12.65
N SER A 379 6.29 -10.25 13.68
CA SER A 379 5.09 -11.04 13.94
C SER A 379 3.98 -10.70 12.93
N PHE A 380 3.14 -11.70 12.67
CA PHE A 380 1.95 -11.57 11.86
C PHE A 380 0.72 -12.10 12.61
N HIS A 381 -0.34 -11.27 12.69
CA HIS A 381 -1.63 -11.62 13.26
C HIS A 381 -2.72 -11.39 12.20
N GLY A 382 -3.43 -12.43 11.80
CA GLY A 382 -4.52 -12.32 10.84
C GLY A 382 -4.44 -13.32 9.68
N VAL A 383 -4.62 -12.86 8.44
CA VAL A 383 -4.73 -13.73 7.25
C VAL A 383 -3.74 -13.30 6.16
N GLN A 384 -2.87 -14.23 5.74
CA GLN A 384 -2.02 -14.09 4.55
C GLN A 384 -2.49 -15.05 3.46
N ILE A 385 -2.77 -14.53 2.26
CA ILE A 385 -3.14 -15.33 1.08
C ILE A 385 -2.21 -14.96 -0.06
N ALA A 386 -1.49 -15.94 -0.60
CA ALA A 386 -0.59 -15.76 -1.74
C ALA A 386 -0.75 -16.88 -2.76
N GLY A 387 -0.62 -16.57 -4.03
CA GLY A 387 -0.49 -17.59 -5.06
C GLY A 387 0.79 -18.43 -4.87
N GLY A 388 1.90 -17.78 -4.50
CA GLY A 388 3.18 -18.42 -4.22
C GLY A 388 3.45 -18.65 -2.74
N VAL A 389 3.99 -17.67 -2.02
CA VAL A 389 4.58 -17.86 -0.69
C VAL A 389 4.08 -16.84 0.32
N ASN A 390 3.69 -17.30 1.50
CA ASN A 390 3.50 -16.49 2.70
C ASN A 390 4.66 -16.67 3.67
N PHE A 391 5.17 -15.55 4.19
CA PHE A 391 6.32 -15.55 5.10
C PHE A 391 6.09 -14.66 6.32
N ALA A 392 6.27 -15.23 7.52
CA ALA A 392 6.30 -14.51 8.79
C ALA A 392 7.62 -14.83 9.52
N ASN A 393 8.42 -13.79 9.81
CA ASN A 393 9.79 -13.99 10.30
C ASN A 393 9.87 -14.38 11.78
N THR A 394 8.88 -14.03 12.59
CA THR A 394 8.86 -14.43 14.01
C THR A 394 7.61 -15.26 14.33
N LYS A 395 6.60 -14.70 14.90
CA LYS A 395 5.38 -15.36 15.30
C LYS A 395 4.30 -15.17 14.24
N MET A 396 3.59 -16.24 13.91
CA MET A 396 2.41 -16.22 13.05
C MET A 396 1.20 -16.69 13.87
N GLU A 397 0.18 -15.83 14.01
CA GLU A 397 -1.10 -16.14 14.60
C GLU A 397 -2.22 -15.88 13.59
N GLY A 398 -3.05 -16.88 13.31
CA GLY A 398 -4.14 -16.80 12.35
C GLY A 398 -3.98 -17.76 11.19
N MET A 399 -4.03 -17.29 9.94
CA MET A 399 -4.11 -18.17 8.77
C MET A 399 -3.11 -17.77 7.67
N GLN A 400 -2.41 -18.76 7.13
CA GLN A 400 -1.62 -18.65 5.90
C GLN A 400 -2.15 -19.64 4.86
N ILE A 401 -2.51 -19.12 3.68
CA ILE A 401 -2.97 -19.93 2.54
C ILE A 401 -2.09 -19.60 1.34
N SER A 402 -1.47 -20.62 0.75
CA SER A 402 -0.63 -20.42 -0.45
C SER A 402 -0.70 -21.61 -1.41
N GLY A 403 -0.42 -21.33 -2.67
CA GLY A 403 -0.27 -22.39 -3.66
C GLY A 403 1.02 -23.19 -3.46
N ALA A 404 2.14 -22.52 -3.14
CA ALA A 404 3.43 -23.18 -2.98
C ALA A 404 3.84 -23.34 -1.51
N ALA A 405 4.10 -22.28 -0.75
CA ALA A 405 4.67 -22.43 0.58
C ALA A 405 4.15 -21.44 1.63
N ASN A 406 3.94 -21.93 2.85
CA ASN A 406 3.72 -21.12 4.03
C ASN A 406 4.88 -21.30 5.02
N ILE A 407 5.51 -20.20 5.41
CA ILE A 407 6.71 -20.21 6.26
C ILE A 407 6.50 -19.34 7.48
N GLY A 408 6.33 -19.97 8.64
CA GLY A 408 6.42 -19.33 9.94
C GLY A 408 7.76 -19.65 10.58
N LYS A 409 8.72 -18.72 10.49
CA LYS A 409 10.12 -19.01 10.84
C LYS A 409 10.37 -19.35 12.30
N MET A 410 9.50 -18.90 13.21
CA MET A 410 9.61 -19.20 14.65
C MET A 410 8.42 -19.99 15.17
N GLU A 411 7.36 -19.37 15.56
CA GLU A 411 6.15 -20.01 16.10
C GLU A 411 4.94 -19.80 15.18
N VAL A 412 4.21 -20.86 14.91
CA VAL A 412 2.93 -20.82 14.19
C VAL A 412 1.83 -21.27 15.13
N LYS A 413 0.87 -20.37 15.39
CA LYS A 413 -0.34 -20.61 16.15
C LYS A 413 -1.54 -20.27 15.26
N GLY A 414 -2.13 -21.27 14.64
CA GLY A 414 -3.22 -21.09 13.70
C GLY A 414 -3.19 -22.15 12.61
N PHE A 415 -3.45 -21.73 11.36
CA PHE A 415 -3.65 -22.63 10.25
C PHE A 415 -2.72 -22.29 9.07
N GLN A 416 -2.02 -23.29 8.53
CA GLN A 416 -1.26 -23.18 7.29
C GLN A 416 -1.84 -24.17 6.26
N LEU A 417 -2.24 -23.68 5.09
CA LEU A 417 -2.70 -24.48 3.95
C LEU A 417 -1.84 -24.16 2.72
N GLY A 418 -1.11 -25.16 2.22
CA GLY A 418 -0.24 -25.02 1.05
C GLY A 418 0.46 -26.31 0.69
N PHE A 419 1.10 -26.35 -0.50
CA PHE A 419 1.89 -27.53 -0.89
C PHE A 419 2.97 -27.84 0.16
N PHE A 420 3.72 -26.82 0.59
CA PHE A 420 4.75 -26.91 1.62
C PHE A 420 4.43 -25.99 2.80
N ASN A 421 4.49 -26.50 4.03
CA ASN A 421 4.32 -25.73 5.24
C ASN A 421 5.51 -25.90 6.18
N TYR A 422 6.01 -24.79 6.72
CA TYR A 422 7.12 -24.80 7.68
C TYR A 422 6.80 -23.99 8.94
N ALA A 423 7.10 -24.57 10.10
CA ALA A 423 7.08 -23.91 11.40
C ALA A 423 8.25 -24.40 12.25
N LYS A 424 9.03 -23.50 12.89
CA LYS A 424 10.00 -23.96 13.89
C LYS A 424 9.27 -24.60 15.10
N LYS A 425 8.21 -23.94 15.57
CA LYS A 425 7.33 -24.45 16.64
C LYS A 425 5.89 -24.36 16.19
N LEU A 426 5.27 -25.51 15.98
CA LEU A 426 3.87 -25.59 15.58
C LEU A 426 2.97 -25.74 16.81
N LYS A 427 2.01 -24.81 16.97
CA LYS A 427 0.92 -24.88 17.96
C LYS A 427 -0.47 -24.93 17.33
N GLY A 428 -0.54 -24.97 16.00
CA GLY A 428 -1.75 -24.98 15.21
C GLY A 428 -1.86 -26.18 14.30
N VAL A 429 -2.39 -25.98 13.09
CA VAL A 429 -2.61 -27.02 12.09
C VAL A 429 -1.87 -26.67 10.80
N GLN A 430 -1.15 -27.64 10.26
CA GLN A 430 -0.61 -27.61 8.91
C GLN A 430 -1.36 -28.61 8.03
N PHE A 431 -1.84 -28.15 6.89
CA PHE A 431 -2.47 -28.98 5.87
C PHE A 431 -1.74 -28.78 4.53
N GLY A 432 -1.14 -29.87 4.01
CA GLY A 432 -0.37 -29.79 2.76
C GLY A 432 0.28 -31.10 2.39
N ILE A 433 0.94 -31.15 1.23
CA ILE A 433 1.68 -32.33 0.80
C ILE A 433 2.86 -32.58 1.74
N VAL A 434 3.65 -31.54 2.00
CA VAL A 434 4.83 -31.61 2.88
C VAL A 434 4.68 -30.61 4.03
N ASN A 435 4.67 -31.10 5.24
CA ASN A 435 4.65 -30.31 6.46
C ASN A 435 5.92 -30.54 7.26
N VAL A 436 6.58 -29.46 7.66
CA VAL A 436 7.85 -29.51 8.39
C VAL A 436 7.74 -28.69 9.68
N ALA A 437 8.16 -29.27 10.79
CA ALA A 437 8.29 -28.56 12.05
C ALA A 437 9.54 -29.03 12.84
N ASP A 438 10.19 -28.14 13.59
CA ASP A 438 11.24 -28.56 14.51
C ASP A 438 10.63 -29.21 15.77
N SER A 439 9.52 -28.65 16.26
CA SER A 439 8.68 -29.24 17.31
C SER A 439 7.20 -28.94 17.06
N SER A 440 6.30 -29.82 17.48
CA SER A 440 4.86 -29.67 17.26
C SER A 440 4.06 -30.13 18.49
N ALA A 441 3.26 -29.20 19.01
CA ALA A 441 2.13 -29.50 19.89
C ALA A 441 0.79 -29.54 19.13
N GLY A 442 0.81 -29.17 17.85
CA GLY A 442 -0.31 -29.10 16.93
C GLY A 442 -0.45 -30.34 16.06
N LEU A 443 -1.12 -30.17 14.90
CA LEU A 443 -1.46 -31.21 13.97
C LEU A 443 -0.86 -30.92 12.59
N SER A 444 -0.18 -31.92 12.01
CA SER A 444 0.32 -31.83 10.61
C SER A 444 -0.39 -32.92 9.79
N LEU A 445 -1.21 -32.48 8.82
CA LEU A 445 -2.00 -33.31 7.93
C LEU A 445 -1.42 -33.24 6.52
N GLY A 446 -0.73 -34.31 6.12
CA GLY A 446 -0.09 -34.37 4.80
C GLY A 446 0.52 -35.73 4.52
N LEU A 447 0.97 -35.88 3.27
CA LEU A 447 1.65 -37.08 2.84
C LEU A 447 2.98 -37.28 3.59
N VAL A 448 3.74 -36.18 3.72
CA VAL A 448 5.04 -36.15 4.40
C VAL A 448 5.00 -35.14 5.55
N ASN A 449 5.13 -35.59 6.79
CA ASN A 449 5.11 -34.77 7.98
C ASN A 449 6.42 -34.91 8.78
N ILE A 450 7.41 -34.04 8.48
CA ILE A 450 8.73 -34.08 9.12
C ILE A 450 8.73 -33.25 10.39
N ILE A 451 8.75 -33.90 11.55
CA ILE A 451 8.86 -33.23 12.84
C ILE A 451 10.15 -33.69 13.51
N LYS A 452 11.13 -32.80 13.68
CA LYS A 452 12.48 -33.15 14.17
C LYS A 452 12.45 -33.70 15.61
N ARG A 453 11.61 -33.09 16.46
CA ARG A 453 11.38 -33.57 17.83
C ARG A 453 10.02 -34.27 17.90
N SER A 454 9.99 -35.58 17.63
CA SER A 454 8.74 -36.33 17.49
C SER A 454 8.93 -37.82 17.79
N ASN A 455 7.87 -38.59 17.63
CA ASN A 455 7.89 -40.06 17.70
C ASN A 455 8.09 -40.73 16.32
N SER A 456 8.62 -39.98 15.32
CA SER A 456 8.85 -40.52 13.98
C SER A 456 9.77 -41.75 14.01
N ASN A 457 9.38 -42.78 13.27
CA ASN A 457 10.12 -44.04 13.23
C ASN A 457 10.04 -44.70 11.86
N VAL A 458 10.94 -45.63 11.62
CA VAL A 458 10.91 -46.57 10.50
C VAL A 458 10.61 -47.95 11.06
N SER A 459 9.61 -48.60 10.49
CA SER A 459 9.18 -49.93 10.89
C SER A 459 9.47 -50.94 9.81
N VAL A 460 10.04 -52.09 10.18
CA VAL A 460 10.15 -53.29 9.34
C VAL A 460 9.27 -54.34 9.96
N TYR A 461 8.35 -54.89 9.17
CA TYR A 461 7.34 -55.80 9.71
C TYR A 461 6.84 -56.81 8.67
N ALA A 462 6.29 -57.90 9.15
CA ALA A 462 5.56 -58.88 8.37
C ALA A 462 4.04 -58.73 8.59
N ASN A 463 3.29 -59.08 7.59
CA ASN A 463 1.84 -59.22 7.67
C ASN A 463 1.38 -60.43 6.83
N GLU A 464 0.09 -60.73 6.86
CA GLU A 464 -0.50 -61.81 6.10
C GLU A 464 -0.37 -61.69 4.58
N ILE A 465 -0.10 -60.46 4.08
CA ILE A 465 -0.06 -60.14 2.64
C ILE A 465 1.34 -60.34 2.08
N VAL A 466 2.33 -59.66 2.67
CA VAL A 466 3.73 -59.79 2.29
C VAL A 466 4.62 -59.90 3.54
N PRO A 467 5.68 -60.74 3.47
CA PRO A 467 6.53 -61.01 4.62
C PRO A 467 7.47 -59.86 4.97
N ILE A 468 7.72 -58.93 4.06
CA ILE A 468 8.63 -57.79 4.26
C ILE A 468 7.88 -56.52 3.93
N ASN A 469 7.64 -55.68 4.92
CA ASN A 469 7.10 -54.34 4.77
C ASN A 469 8.03 -53.34 5.43
N LEU A 470 8.17 -52.17 4.81
CA LEU A 470 8.81 -51.01 5.35
C LEU A 470 7.77 -49.90 5.50
N ALA A 471 7.61 -49.35 6.69
CA ALA A 471 6.77 -48.18 6.89
C ALA A 471 7.59 -47.01 7.47
N TRP A 472 7.54 -45.88 6.81
CA TRP A 472 8.11 -44.64 7.32
C TRP A 472 7.00 -43.83 7.95
N LYS A 473 6.99 -43.76 9.28
CA LYS A 473 5.98 -43.09 10.10
C LYS A 473 6.49 -41.69 10.52
N MET A 474 5.77 -40.64 10.16
CA MET A 474 6.19 -39.26 10.31
C MET A 474 5.11 -38.44 11.02
N GLY A 475 5.42 -37.82 12.14
CA GLY A 475 4.46 -36.98 12.87
C GLY A 475 4.59 -37.08 14.37
N THR A 476 3.52 -36.76 15.08
CA THR A 476 3.42 -36.82 16.54
C THR A 476 2.61 -38.07 16.99
N ARG A 477 2.59 -38.35 18.29
CA ARG A 477 1.71 -39.39 18.82
C ARG A 477 0.23 -39.16 18.55
N LYS A 478 -0.20 -37.90 18.55
CA LYS A 478 -1.61 -37.54 18.32
C LYS A 478 -2.04 -37.82 16.90
N PHE A 479 -1.10 -37.65 15.95
CA PHE A 479 -1.33 -37.88 14.53
C PHE A 479 0.00 -38.03 13.81
N TYR A 480 0.11 -39.06 12.99
CA TYR A 480 1.22 -39.24 12.05
C TYR A 480 0.70 -39.74 10.70
N SER A 481 1.43 -39.41 9.65
CA SER A 481 1.31 -40.06 8.34
C SER A 481 2.35 -41.13 8.20
N MET A 482 2.11 -42.10 7.32
CA MET A 482 3.06 -43.15 6.98
C MET A 482 3.08 -43.42 5.49
N LEU A 483 4.28 -43.68 4.98
CA LEU A 483 4.50 -44.21 3.65
C LEU A 483 4.89 -45.68 3.82
N ILE A 484 4.30 -46.53 3.02
CA ILE A 484 4.43 -48.00 3.13
C ILE A 484 4.94 -48.55 1.81
N ALA A 485 5.91 -49.44 1.88
CA ALA A 485 6.34 -50.26 0.75
C ALA A 485 6.55 -51.71 1.26
N GLY A 486 6.15 -52.68 0.48
CA GLY A 486 6.33 -54.09 0.85
C GLY A 486 6.62 -54.98 -0.33
N SER A 487 7.21 -56.12 -0.05
CA SER A 487 7.59 -57.12 -1.07
C SER A 487 7.55 -58.54 -0.51
N THR A 488 7.31 -59.48 -1.42
CA THR A 488 7.56 -60.90 -1.16
C THR A 488 9.03 -61.22 -1.33
N ALA A 489 9.58 -62.08 -0.45
CA ALA A 489 11.03 -62.40 -0.43
C ALA A 489 11.48 -63.43 -1.46
N GLY A 490 10.62 -63.95 -2.34
CA GLY A 490 10.95 -65.03 -3.27
C GLY A 490 10.75 -64.71 -4.75
N SER A 491 11.32 -65.57 -5.61
CA SER A 491 11.15 -65.43 -7.07
C SER A 491 9.80 -65.97 -7.57
N GLN A 492 9.17 -66.83 -6.80
CA GLN A 492 7.82 -67.36 -7.06
C GLN A 492 6.79 -66.65 -6.21
N HIS A 493 5.61 -66.34 -6.74
CA HIS A 493 4.51 -65.61 -6.07
C HIS A 493 4.88 -64.18 -5.65
N LYS A 494 5.40 -63.42 -6.58
CA LYS A 494 5.79 -61.99 -6.37
C LYS A 494 4.57 -61.10 -6.06
N ALA A 495 4.73 -60.20 -5.12
CA ALA A 495 3.80 -59.11 -4.87
C ALA A 495 4.57 -57.92 -4.29
N TYR A 496 4.28 -56.71 -4.81
CA TYR A 496 4.83 -55.49 -4.28
C TYR A 496 3.67 -54.60 -3.81
N THR A 497 3.80 -54.06 -2.63
CA THR A 497 2.80 -53.15 -2.09
C THR A 497 3.41 -51.79 -1.88
N PHE A 498 2.66 -50.73 -2.18
CA PHE A 498 3.06 -49.35 -1.90
C PHE A 498 1.83 -48.52 -1.58
N GLY A 499 1.97 -47.58 -0.66
CA GLY A 499 0.83 -46.76 -0.25
C GLY A 499 1.14 -45.80 0.88
N ALA A 500 0.08 -45.20 1.36
CA ALA A 500 0.14 -44.25 2.45
C ALA A 500 -0.96 -44.51 3.48
N GLY A 501 -0.75 -43.99 4.67
CA GLY A 501 -1.72 -44.12 5.74
C GLY A 501 -1.56 -43.06 6.82
N ILE A 502 -2.46 -43.10 7.75
CA ILE A 502 -2.46 -42.24 8.92
C ILE A 502 -2.63 -43.07 10.18
N GLY A 503 -2.16 -42.56 11.31
CA GLY A 503 -2.27 -43.25 12.57
C GLY A 503 -2.21 -42.36 13.80
N ARG A 504 -2.51 -42.96 14.93
CA ARG A 504 -2.46 -42.36 16.26
C ARG A 504 -1.93 -43.34 17.29
N GLU A 505 -1.06 -42.86 18.20
CA GLU A 505 -0.57 -43.62 19.33
C GLU A 505 -1.26 -43.17 20.64
N PHE A 506 -1.72 -44.15 21.42
CA PHE A 506 -2.28 -43.96 22.74
C PHE A 506 -1.32 -44.55 23.78
N ARG A 507 -0.85 -43.74 24.71
CA ARG A 507 0.02 -44.20 25.79
C ARG A 507 -0.80 -44.95 26.83
N ILE A 508 -0.45 -46.21 27.05
CA ILE A 508 -1.00 -47.01 28.13
C ILE A 508 -0.14 -46.82 29.38
N ASN A 509 1.18 -47.03 29.26
CA ASN A 509 2.14 -46.81 30.33
C ASN A 509 3.53 -46.40 29.79
N LYS A 510 4.57 -46.38 30.62
CA LYS A 510 5.93 -45.96 30.22
C LYS A 510 6.51 -46.82 29.09
N ASN A 511 6.21 -48.12 29.07
CA ASN A 511 6.79 -49.10 28.14
C ASN A 511 5.81 -49.63 27.10
N LEU A 512 4.50 -49.33 27.22
CA LEU A 512 3.46 -49.88 26.39
C LEU A 512 2.60 -48.76 25.81
N ASP A 513 2.48 -48.73 24.50
CA ASP A 513 1.58 -47.84 23.76
C ASP A 513 0.65 -48.71 22.87
N LEU A 514 -0.57 -48.28 22.63
CA LEU A 514 -1.46 -48.83 21.61
C LEU A 514 -1.44 -47.88 20.41
N PHE A 515 -1.34 -48.40 19.19
CA PHE A 515 -1.59 -47.58 18.02
C PHE A 515 -2.75 -48.09 17.18
N THR A 516 -3.38 -47.18 16.47
CA THR A 516 -4.39 -47.46 15.45
C THR A 516 -3.99 -46.76 14.17
N GLU A 517 -4.08 -47.47 13.04
CA GLU A 517 -3.67 -47.01 11.72
C GLU A 517 -4.73 -47.36 10.68
N ILE A 518 -4.90 -46.45 9.70
CA ILE A 518 -5.68 -46.70 8.48
C ILE A 518 -4.74 -46.44 7.32
N SER A 519 -4.68 -47.35 6.36
CA SER A 519 -3.84 -47.18 5.15
C SER A 519 -4.59 -47.57 3.89
N SER A 520 -4.23 -46.89 2.80
CA SER A 520 -4.58 -47.25 1.43
C SER A 520 -3.30 -47.63 0.71
N GLN A 521 -3.27 -48.82 0.16
CA GLN A 521 -2.11 -49.39 -0.52
C GLN A 521 -2.54 -49.90 -1.89
N ASN A 522 -1.63 -49.90 -2.84
CA ASN A 522 -1.79 -50.56 -4.12
C ASN A 522 -0.91 -51.79 -4.16
N ILE A 523 -1.36 -52.85 -4.81
CA ILE A 523 -0.63 -54.10 -4.91
C ILE A 523 -0.26 -54.32 -6.36
N TYR A 524 1.03 -54.23 -6.69
CA TYR A 524 1.52 -54.56 -8.02
C TYR A 524 1.69 -56.07 -8.17
N LEU A 525 1.01 -56.65 -9.14
CA LEU A 525 0.95 -58.07 -9.44
C LEU A 525 1.31 -58.37 -10.92
N GLY A 526 2.23 -57.57 -11.51
CA GLY A 526 2.76 -57.80 -12.84
C GLY A 526 2.18 -56.87 -13.94
N SER A 527 1.17 -56.05 -13.63
CA SER A 527 0.64 -55.05 -14.58
C SER A 527 0.45 -53.73 -13.87
N TRP A 528 0.72 -52.62 -14.59
CA TRP A 528 0.43 -51.28 -14.16
C TRP A 528 -0.94 -50.78 -14.67
N GLU A 529 -1.58 -51.50 -15.61
CA GLU A 529 -2.86 -51.11 -16.19
C GLU A 529 -4.02 -51.34 -15.20
N GLU A 530 -3.92 -52.40 -14.40
CA GLU A 530 -4.92 -52.73 -13.37
C GLU A 530 -4.21 -53.01 -12.06
N ILE A 531 -4.18 -52.01 -11.16
CA ILE A 531 -3.50 -52.11 -9.88
C ILE A 531 -4.57 -52.28 -8.79
N PRO A 532 -4.71 -53.45 -8.18
CA PRO A 532 -5.65 -53.65 -7.09
C PRO A 532 -5.37 -52.77 -5.88
N SER A 533 -6.45 -52.26 -5.26
CA SER A 533 -6.38 -51.44 -4.05
C SER A 533 -6.61 -52.29 -2.80
N LEU A 534 -5.87 -51.98 -1.74
CA LEU A 534 -5.94 -52.59 -0.46
C LEU A 534 -6.11 -51.53 0.63
N TYR A 535 -7.23 -51.55 1.30
CA TYR A 535 -7.51 -50.68 2.45
C TYR A 535 -7.32 -51.50 3.72
N ARG A 536 -6.55 -50.97 4.67
CA ARG A 536 -6.27 -51.66 5.93
C ARG A 536 -6.59 -50.79 7.13
N PHE A 537 -7.35 -51.33 8.06
CA PHE A 537 -7.43 -50.84 9.43
C PHE A 537 -6.62 -51.77 10.32
N GLN A 538 -5.72 -51.25 11.13
CA GLN A 538 -4.83 -52.05 11.96
C GLN A 538 -4.65 -51.42 13.33
N THR A 539 -4.57 -52.28 14.34
CA THR A 539 -4.29 -51.88 15.71
C THR A 539 -3.22 -52.81 16.26
N ALA A 540 -2.28 -52.29 17.02
CA ALA A 540 -1.25 -53.13 17.64
C ALA A 540 -0.70 -52.52 18.92
N LEU A 541 -0.14 -53.37 19.76
CA LEU A 541 0.59 -52.97 20.95
C LEU A 541 2.04 -52.75 20.64
N ASN A 542 2.57 -51.60 21.02
CA ASN A 542 3.98 -51.21 20.95
C ASN A 542 4.66 -51.47 22.29
N ILE A 543 5.62 -52.37 22.32
CA ILE A 543 6.45 -52.69 23.49
C ILE A 543 7.82 -52.03 23.29
N LYS A 544 8.17 -51.06 24.12
CA LYS A 544 9.47 -50.36 24.04
C LYS A 544 10.57 -51.21 24.64
N LEU A 545 11.39 -51.80 23.79
CA LEU A 545 12.57 -52.56 24.18
C LEU A 545 13.74 -51.64 24.60
N SER A 546 13.84 -50.49 23.97
CA SER A 546 14.83 -49.45 24.31
C SER A 546 14.29 -48.06 23.96
N LYS A 547 15.10 -46.99 24.17
CA LYS A 547 14.74 -45.63 23.76
C LYS A 547 14.48 -45.52 22.26
N ARG A 548 15.08 -46.41 21.44
CA ARG A 548 15.00 -46.36 19.98
C ARG A 548 14.30 -47.55 19.36
N LEU A 549 14.30 -48.71 20.01
CA LEU A 549 13.76 -49.95 19.46
C LEU A 549 12.43 -50.30 20.10
N ILE A 550 11.43 -50.57 19.27
CA ILE A 550 10.06 -50.90 19.66
C ILE A 550 9.67 -52.19 18.92
N LEU A 551 9.17 -53.17 19.66
CA LEU A 551 8.52 -54.36 19.14
C LEU A 551 7.01 -54.09 19.06
N PHE A 552 6.35 -54.51 17.99
CA PHE A 552 4.90 -54.39 17.89
C PHE A 552 4.26 -55.60 17.26
N ALA A 553 3.04 -55.91 17.71
CA ALA A 553 2.19 -56.92 17.12
C ALA A 553 0.71 -56.62 17.37
N GLY A 554 -0.13 -57.02 16.43
CA GLY A 554 -1.57 -56.84 16.56
C GLY A 554 -2.40 -57.31 15.37
N PRO A 555 -3.73 -57.29 15.49
CA PRO A 555 -4.65 -57.65 14.44
C PRO A 555 -4.79 -56.54 13.38
N SER A 556 -5.20 -56.95 12.20
CA SER A 556 -5.60 -56.07 11.12
C SER A 556 -6.91 -56.52 10.49
N PHE A 557 -7.61 -55.57 9.89
CA PHE A 557 -8.75 -55.80 9.01
C PHE A 557 -8.42 -55.25 7.65
N SER A 558 -8.48 -56.11 6.63
CA SER A 558 -8.07 -55.79 5.27
C SER A 558 -9.27 -55.87 4.32
N MET A 559 -9.40 -54.92 3.42
CA MET A 559 -10.39 -54.88 2.33
C MET A 559 -9.63 -54.76 1.00
N TYR A 560 -9.83 -55.73 0.13
CA TYR A 560 -9.19 -55.82 -1.17
C TYR A 560 -10.21 -55.54 -2.25
N GLN A 561 -9.84 -54.65 -3.17
CA GLN A 561 -10.65 -54.28 -4.32
C GLN A 561 -9.86 -54.55 -5.59
N ALA A 562 -10.42 -55.38 -6.46
CA ALA A 562 -9.88 -55.61 -7.81
C ALA A 562 -11.03 -55.66 -8.81
N ASP A 563 -10.95 -54.86 -9.84
CA ASP A 563 -11.90 -54.87 -10.95
C ASP A 563 -11.30 -55.66 -12.11
N GLY A 564 -11.68 -56.97 -12.20
CA GLY A 564 -11.34 -57.81 -13.36
C GLY A 564 -9.89 -58.24 -13.50
N TYR A 565 -9.07 -58.16 -12.43
CA TYR A 565 -7.65 -58.46 -12.46
C TYR A 565 -7.36 -59.95 -12.73
N GLU A 566 -6.61 -60.26 -13.78
CA GLU A 566 -6.09 -61.59 -14.06
C GLU A 566 -4.71 -61.76 -13.42
N VAL A 567 -4.49 -62.87 -12.71
CA VAL A 567 -3.22 -63.17 -12.07
C VAL A 567 -2.18 -63.48 -13.14
N LYS A 568 -1.10 -62.69 -13.21
CA LYS A 568 0.05 -62.96 -14.09
C LYS A 568 0.94 -64.07 -13.55
N GLU A 569 1.50 -64.88 -14.44
CA GLU A 569 2.41 -65.96 -14.08
C GLU A 569 3.57 -65.44 -13.21
N GLY A 570 3.90 -66.15 -12.14
CA GLY A 570 4.93 -65.79 -11.17
C GLY A 570 4.51 -64.76 -10.12
N PHE A 571 3.26 -64.25 -10.16
CA PHE A 571 2.71 -63.34 -9.13
C PHE A 571 1.74 -64.02 -8.19
N LYS A 572 1.53 -63.38 -7.02
CA LYS A 572 0.68 -63.92 -5.92
C LYS A 572 -0.79 -63.75 -6.29
N SER A 573 -1.55 -64.80 -6.05
CA SER A 573 -3.01 -64.74 -6.21
C SER A 573 -3.71 -64.09 -4.99
N PHE A 574 -4.69 -63.28 -5.27
CA PHE A 574 -5.57 -62.62 -4.28
C PHE A 574 -7.03 -62.91 -4.64
N PRO A 575 -7.95 -62.94 -3.64
CA PRO A 575 -7.77 -62.82 -2.18
C PRO A 575 -7.06 -64.03 -1.56
N ILE A 576 -6.53 -63.81 -0.33
CA ILE A 576 -5.83 -64.86 0.41
C ILE A 576 -6.86 -65.74 1.12
N HIS A 577 -7.21 -66.90 0.57
CA HIS A 577 -8.24 -67.83 1.12
C HIS A 577 -7.88 -68.50 2.45
N LYS A 578 -6.69 -68.25 3.00
CA LYS A 578 -6.25 -68.84 4.29
C LYS A 578 -6.85 -68.19 5.55
N TYR A 579 -7.48 -67.04 5.40
CA TYR A 579 -8.00 -66.24 6.50
C TYR A 579 -9.53 -66.17 6.45
N PRO A 580 -10.20 -66.13 7.60
CA PRO A 580 -11.64 -65.92 7.63
C PRO A 580 -12.00 -64.60 6.96
N GLY A 581 -12.70 -64.67 5.83
CA GLY A 581 -13.07 -63.53 5.02
C GLY A 581 -14.54 -63.57 4.62
N PHE A 582 -15.04 -62.40 4.19
CA PHE A 582 -16.39 -62.25 3.66
C PHE A 582 -16.37 -61.18 2.55
N ASP A 583 -17.22 -61.38 1.56
CA ASP A 583 -17.35 -60.45 0.45
C ASP A 583 -18.37 -59.37 0.81
N ILE A 584 -18.01 -58.11 0.47
CA ILE A 584 -18.87 -56.94 0.61
C ILE A 584 -19.28 -56.51 -0.79
N GLY A 585 -20.45 -57.00 -1.24
CA GLY A 585 -20.88 -56.82 -2.62
C GLY A 585 -20.03 -57.66 -3.61
N SER A 586 -20.02 -57.28 -4.89
CA SER A 586 -19.37 -58.06 -5.94
C SER A 586 -17.88 -57.74 -6.16
N LYS A 587 -17.34 -56.70 -5.51
CA LYS A 587 -16.00 -56.15 -5.85
C LYS A 587 -15.05 -56.04 -4.64
N LEU A 588 -15.51 -56.24 -3.42
CA LEU A 588 -14.73 -56.07 -2.19
C LEU A 588 -14.66 -57.35 -1.42
N THR A 589 -13.45 -57.89 -1.26
CA THR A 589 -13.20 -59.03 -0.37
C THR A 589 -12.48 -58.56 0.89
N SER A 590 -13.00 -58.95 2.06
CA SER A 590 -12.50 -58.52 3.37
C SER A 590 -12.05 -59.72 4.20
N TRP A 591 -11.03 -59.54 5.06
CA TRP A 591 -10.57 -60.58 6.00
C TRP A 591 -9.91 -59.96 7.22
N PHE A 592 -9.84 -60.75 8.29
CA PHE A 592 -9.03 -60.46 9.47
C PHE A 592 -7.62 -61.04 9.29
N GLY A 593 -6.62 -60.23 9.53
CA GLY A 593 -5.22 -60.59 9.41
C GLY A 593 -4.44 -60.17 10.66
N TRP A 594 -3.14 -60.10 10.50
CA TRP A 594 -2.20 -59.75 11.54
C TRP A 594 -1.05 -58.91 11.02
N GLN A 595 -0.32 -58.26 11.93
CA GLN A 595 0.96 -57.63 11.65
C GLN A 595 1.88 -57.72 12.86
N GLY A 596 3.18 -57.78 12.62
CA GLY A 596 4.17 -57.77 13.68
C GLY A 596 5.56 -57.43 13.17
N GLY A 597 6.32 -56.73 13.97
CA GLY A 597 7.64 -56.29 13.55
C GLY A 597 8.35 -55.37 14.54
N LEU A 598 9.39 -54.72 14.02
CA LEU A 598 10.26 -53.84 14.77
C LEU A 598 10.17 -52.41 14.21
N SER A 599 10.11 -51.43 15.10
CA SER A 599 10.21 -50.01 14.72
C SER A 599 11.46 -49.39 15.33
N PHE A 600 12.18 -48.64 14.51
CA PHE A 600 13.34 -47.88 14.94
C PHE A 600 13.02 -46.38 14.96
N ARG A 601 13.05 -45.78 16.15
CA ARG A 601 12.83 -44.33 16.34
C ARG A 601 14.12 -43.58 16.07
N TYR A 602 14.13 -42.72 15.05
CA TYR A 602 15.27 -41.90 14.67
C TYR A 602 15.19 -40.44 15.20
N ALA A 603 13.98 -39.97 15.46
CA ALA A 603 13.77 -38.63 16.05
C ALA A 603 13.99 -38.63 17.56
N LYS A 604 14.58 -37.56 18.11
CA LYS A 604 14.65 -37.41 19.57
C LYS A 604 13.24 -37.16 20.09
N ALA A 605 12.74 -38.07 20.97
CA ALA A 605 11.49 -37.86 21.70
C ALA A 605 11.59 -36.60 22.58
N GLU A 606 10.50 -35.85 22.71
CA GLU A 606 10.36 -34.76 23.69
C GLU A 606 10.46 -35.30 25.11
#